data_2313e4255cf78b7fe40fe97b0da1878c
#
_entry.id   2313e4255cf78b7fe40fe97b0da1878c
#
_cell.length_a   1.000
_cell.length_b   1.000
_cell.length_c   1.000
_cell.angle_alpha   90.00
_cell.angle_beta   90.00
_cell.angle_gamma   90.00
#
_symmetry.space_group_name_H-M   'P 1'
#
loop_
_entity.id
_entity.type
_entity.pdbx_description
1 polymer ?
#
loop_
_entity_poly.entity_id
_entity_poly.type
_entity_poly.pdbx_seq_one_letter_code
_entity_poly.pdbx_strand_id
1 'polypeptide(L)'
;MALQSFWAQTITRIRPGTKTERGSAIPDWENADELEIPECSVQPTGTSLTQDGRVQGVQDGLTVYAPVGIDIRAGDRIRFGSDVYTLNGDPLVWPGAGRLAHVQLNLQRWRG
;
A
#
# COMPACT_ATOMS: atom_id res chain seq x y z
N MET A 1 -9.57 3.84 -27.71
CA MET A 1 -9.00 3.30 -26.49
C MET A 1 -8.71 4.43 -25.51
N ALA A 2 -9.20 4.32 -24.34
CA ALA A 2 -8.94 5.33 -23.34
C ALA A 2 -7.50 5.21 -22.85
N LEU A 3 -6.80 6.33 -22.82
CA LEU A 3 -5.51 6.37 -22.14
C LEU A 3 -5.78 6.17 -20.67
N GLN A 4 -5.11 5.20 -20.10
CA GLN A 4 -5.23 5.01 -18.67
C GLN A 4 -4.52 6.12 -17.94
N SER A 5 -5.27 6.82 -17.14
CA SER A 5 -4.70 7.81 -16.24
C SER A 5 -3.80 7.11 -15.23
N PHE A 6 -2.73 7.78 -14.81
CA PHE A 6 -1.91 7.30 -13.72
C PHE A 6 -2.70 7.13 -12.43
N TRP A 7 -3.85 7.78 -12.35
CA TRP A 7 -4.68 7.80 -11.15
C TRP A 7 -5.93 6.94 -11.28
N ALA A 8 -5.90 5.96 -12.20
CA ALA A 8 -7.07 5.15 -12.50
C ALA A 8 -7.02 3.75 -11.90
N GLN A 9 -6.09 3.48 -11.01
CA GLN A 9 -5.94 2.16 -10.43
C GLN A 9 -6.63 2.07 -9.08
N THR A 10 -7.07 0.88 -8.74
CA THR A 10 -7.76 0.63 -7.47
C THR A 10 -6.93 -0.32 -6.61
N ILE A 11 -6.78 0.04 -5.36
CA ILE A 11 -6.16 -0.84 -4.37
C ILE A 11 -7.23 -1.24 -3.34
N THR A 12 -6.97 -2.31 -2.60
CA THR A 12 -7.87 -2.75 -1.55
C THR A 12 -7.12 -2.70 -0.22
N ARG A 13 -7.65 -1.93 0.72
CA ARG A 13 -7.13 -1.92 2.08
C ARG A 13 -7.71 -3.11 2.84
N ILE A 14 -6.86 -3.85 3.49
CA ILE A 14 -7.26 -4.97 4.33
C ILE A 14 -6.87 -4.63 5.77
N ARG A 15 -7.88 -4.48 6.62
CA ARG A 15 -7.67 -4.16 8.03
C ARG A 15 -8.14 -5.33 8.88
N PRO A 16 -7.30 -5.90 9.74
CA PRO A 16 -7.70 -7.04 10.55
C PRO A 16 -8.70 -6.63 11.61
N GLY A 17 -9.57 -7.55 11.94
CA GLY A 17 -10.35 -7.44 13.15
C GLY A 17 -9.47 -7.70 14.36
N THR A 18 -10.07 -7.82 15.51
CA THR A 18 -9.36 -8.12 16.74
C THR A 18 -9.97 -9.37 17.37
N LYS A 19 -9.11 -10.29 17.79
CA LYS A 19 -9.54 -11.44 18.57
C LYS A 19 -8.68 -11.53 19.82
N THR A 20 -9.20 -12.20 20.82
CA THR A 20 -8.49 -12.41 22.08
C THR A 20 -7.99 -13.83 22.12
N GLU A 21 -6.71 -13.99 22.42
CA GLU A 21 -6.08 -15.29 22.54
C GLU A 21 -5.18 -15.24 23.75
N ARG A 22 -5.43 -16.14 24.70
CA ARG A 22 -4.69 -16.21 25.96
C ARG A 22 -4.66 -14.88 26.71
N GLY A 23 -5.76 -14.14 26.67
CA GLY A 23 -5.86 -12.85 27.34
C GLY A 23 -5.28 -11.68 26.60
N SER A 24 -4.69 -11.89 25.44
CA SER A 24 -4.09 -10.83 24.64
C SER A 24 -4.92 -10.56 23.38
N ALA A 25 -5.05 -9.29 23.04
CA ALA A 25 -5.70 -8.90 21.80
C ALA A 25 -4.70 -9.04 20.64
N ILE A 26 -5.08 -9.81 19.63
CA ILE A 26 -4.23 -10.02 18.45
C ILE A 26 -5.04 -9.72 17.19
N PRO A 27 -4.36 -9.42 16.08
CA PRO A 27 -5.06 -9.18 14.81
C PRO A 27 -5.76 -10.45 14.32
N ASP A 28 -6.94 -10.26 13.78
CA ASP A 28 -7.74 -11.34 13.19
C ASP A 28 -7.88 -11.09 11.69
N TRP A 29 -6.99 -11.71 10.92
CA TRP A 29 -6.97 -11.54 9.47
C TRP A 29 -8.04 -12.36 8.76
N GLU A 30 -8.63 -13.34 9.43
CA GLU A 30 -9.74 -14.11 8.87
C GLU A 30 -11.03 -13.29 8.82
N ASN A 31 -11.15 -12.31 9.73
CA ASN A 31 -12.29 -11.43 9.79
C ASN A 31 -11.83 -9.99 9.47
N ALA A 32 -11.05 -9.85 8.42
CA ALA A 32 -10.54 -8.54 8.03
C ALA A 32 -11.61 -7.77 7.28
N ASP A 33 -11.54 -6.45 7.44
CA ASP A 33 -12.37 -5.51 6.71
C ASP A 33 -11.64 -5.09 5.45
N GLU A 34 -12.32 -5.14 4.31
CA GLU A 34 -11.74 -4.75 3.03
C GLU A 34 -12.44 -3.51 2.50
N LEU A 35 -11.63 -2.55 2.08
CA LEU A 35 -12.13 -1.32 1.52
C LEU A 35 -11.42 -1.03 0.21
N GLU A 36 -12.18 -0.89 -0.86
CA GLU A 36 -11.61 -0.51 -2.14
C GLU A 36 -11.34 0.99 -2.18
N ILE A 37 -10.16 1.34 -2.66
CA ILE A 37 -9.74 2.74 -2.79
C ILE A 37 -9.39 2.98 -4.26
N PRO A 38 -10.25 3.66 -5.00
CA PRO A 38 -9.99 3.95 -6.41
C PRO A 38 -9.12 5.19 -6.59
N GLU A 39 -8.83 5.49 -7.83
CA GLU A 39 -8.12 6.71 -8.22
C GLU A 39 -6.73 6.80 -7.61
N CYS A 40 -6.04 5.67 -7.59
CA CYS A 40 -4.66 5.60 -7.11
C CYS A 40 -3.70 5.51 -8.28
N SER A 41 -2.48 5.99 -8.06
CA SER A 41 -1.37 5.75 -8.97
C SER A 41 -0.43 4.76 -8.31
N VAL A 42 -0.31 3.58 -8.90
CA VAL A 42 0.53 2.51 -8.35
C VAL A 42 1.77 2.38 -9.21
N GLN A 43 2.93 2.54 -8.61
CA GLN A 43 4.19 2.52 -9.31
C GLN A 43 5.15 1.55 -8.62
N PRO A 44 5.89 0.76 -9.39
CA PRO A 44 6.87 -0.12 -8.77
C PRO A 44 7.99 0.70 -8.16
N THR A 45 8.44 0.26 -6.99
CA THR A 45 9.64 0.83 -6.40
C THR A 45 10.85 0.31 -7.18
N GLY A 46 11.76 1.18 -7.53
CA GLY A 46 12.90 0.79 -8.32
C GLY A 46 13.78 -0.25 -7.64
N THR A 47 14.51 -1.00 -8.45
CA THR A 47 15.50 -1.93 -7.95
C THR A 47 16.83 -1.22 -7.76
N SER A 48 17.54 -1.60 -6.70
CA SER A 48 18.88 -1.07 -6.46
C SER A 48 19.90 -1.93 -7.17
N LEU A 49 20.79 -1.28 -7.90
CA LEU A 49 21.94 -1.96 -8.51
C LEU A 49 23.19 -1.56 -7.73
N THR A 50 24.10 -2.52 -7.60
CA THR A 50 25.41 -2.21 -7.05
C THR A 50 26.28 -1.56 -8.13
N GLN A 51 27.42 -1.02 -7.71
CA GLN A 51 28.34 -0.36 -8.63
C GLN A 51 28.90 -1.31 -9.70
N ASP A 52 28.91 -2.60 -9.44
CA ASP A 52 29.38 -3.57 -10.41
C ASP A 52 28.25 -4.13 -11.28
N GLY A 53 27.08 -3.54 -11.22
CA GLY A 53 25.96 -3.90 -12.07
C GLY A 53 25.10 -5.04 -11.55
N ARG A 54 25.37 -5.57 -10.39
CA ARG A 54 24.54 -6.62 -9.82
C ARG A 54 23.29 -6.03 -9.19
N VAL A 55 22.20 -6.75 -9.32
CA VAL A 55 21.00 -6.41 -8.58
C VAL A 55 21.21 -6.82 -7.14
N GLN A 56 21.25 -5.84 -6.26
CA GLN A 56 21.46 -6.08 -4.84
C GLN A 56 20.12 -5.99 -4.11
N GLY A 57 19.34 -7.01 -4.26
CA GLY A 57 18.03 -7.05 -3.62
C GLY A 57 16.98 -6.45 -4.53
N VAL A 58 16.09 -7.29 -4.98
CA VAL A 58 14.89 -6.85 -5.64
C VAL A 58 13.93 -6.44 -4.53
N GLN A 59 13.68 -5.16 -4.43
CA GLN A 59 12.64 -4.71 -3.54
C GLN A 59 11.31 -4.93 -4.24
N ASP A 60 10.60 -5.96 -3.82
CA ASP A 60 9.25 -6.21 -4.29
C ASP A 60 8.33 -5.20 -3.64
N GLY A 61 8.48 -3.95 -4.03
CA GLY A 61 7.74 -2.87 -3.42
C GLY A 61 6.97 -2.06 -4.42
N LEU A 62 6.01 -1.31 -3.91
CA LEU A 62 5.22 -0.37 -4.68
C LEU A 62 5.17 0.96 -3.95
N THR A 63 5.12 2.03 -4.72
CA THR A 63 4.77 3.34 -4.21
C THR A 63 3.39 3.68 -4.73
N VAL A 64 2.48 4.00 -3.85
CA VAL A 64 1.10 4.33 -4.21
C VAL A 64 0.83 5.77 -3.84
N TYR A 65 0.28 6.52 -4.78
CA TYR A 65 -0.24 7.85 -4.55
C TYR A 65 -1.75 7.76 -4.58
N ALA A 66 -2.39 8.16 -3.50
CA ALA A 66 -3.82 7.99 -3.31
C ALA A 66 -4.47 9.32 -2.97
N PRO A 67 -5.80 9.43 -3.13
CA PRO A 67 -6.50 10.66 -2.78
C PRO A 67 -6.38 10.97 -1.29
N VAL A 68 -6.48 12.26 -0.98
CA VAL A 68 -6.52 12.73 0.41
C VAL A 68 -7.81 12.25 1.07
N GLY A 69 -7.73 11.97 2.36
CA GLY A 69 -8.91 11.59 3.14
C GLY A 69 -9.18 10.10 3.21
N ILE A 70 -8.30 9.28 2.62
CA ILE A 70 -8.45 7.83 2.71
C ILE A 70 -8.10 7.36 4.12
N ASP A 71 -8.72 6.26 4.51
CA ASP A 71 -8.50 5.67 5.84
C ASP A 71 -7.53 4.50 5.71
N ILE A 72 -6.25 4.80 5.78
CA ILE A 72 -5.17 3.81 5.80
C ILE A 72 -4.23 4.15 6.93
N ARG A 73 -3.81 3.14 7.68
CA ARG A 73 -2.85 3.34 8.79
C ARG A 73 -1.84 2.20 8.79
N ALA A 74 -0.76 2.44 9.51
CA ALA A 74 0.24 1.40 9.72
C ALA A 74 -0.43 0.17 10.32
N GLY A 75 -0.02 -1.00 9.89
CA GLY A 75 -0.65 -2.25 10.29
C GLY A 75 -1.69 -2.76 9.32
N ASP A 76 -2.21 -1.93 8.44
CA ASP A 76 -3.07 -2.39 7.36
C ASP A 76 -2.25 -3.11 6.29
N ARG A 77 -2.92 -3.97 5.56
CA ARG A 77 -2.34 -4.57 4.35
C ARG A 77 -3.06 -4.02 3.13
N ILE A 78 -2.35 -4.03 2.02
CA ILE A 78 -2.89 -3.53 0.75
C ILE A 78 -2.82 -4.66 -0.26
N ARG A 79 -3.94 -4.95 -0.90
CA ARG A 79 -3.95 -5.89 -2.02
C ARG A 79 -4.00 -5.10 -3.31
N PHE A 80 -3.10 -5.42 -4.22
CA PHE A 80 -3.10 -4.89 -5.56
C PHE A 80 -2.85 -6.03 -6.53
N GLY A 81 -3.79 -6.23 -7.45
CA GLY A 81 -3.75 -7.40 -8.30
C GLY A 81 -3.91 -8.67 -7.46
N SER A 82 -3.00 -9.60 -7.62
CA SER A 82 -3.03 -10.87 -6.86
C SER A 82 -2.08 -10.87 -5.67
N ASP A 83 -1.38 -9.77 -5.43
CA ASP A 83 -0.37 -9.70 -4.39
C ASP A 83 -0.84 -8.85 -3.23
N VAL A 84 -0.33 -9.17 -2.05
CA VAL A 84 -0.61 -8.43 -0.82
C VAL A 84 0.68 -7.76 -0.36
N TYR A 85 0.54 -6.53 0.10
CA TYR A 85 1.65 -5.69 0.54
C TYR A 85 1.40 -5.19 1.94
N THR A 86 2.48 -4.91 2.66
CA THR A 86 2.42 -4.22 3.95
C THR A 86 2.94 -2.80 3.80
N LEU A 87 2.47 -1.91 4.65
CA LEU A 87 2.99 -0.56 4.67
C LEU A 87 4.38 -0.53 5.30
N ASN A 88 5.26 0.19 4.64
CA ASN A 88 6.61 0.43 5.12
C ASN A 88 6.62 1.82 5.75
N GLY A 89 6.27 1.88 7.02
CA GLY A 89 6.06 3.14 7.72
C GLY A 89 4.63 3.62 7.64
N ASP A 90 4.39 4.83 8.12
CA ASP A 90 3.07 5.44 8.10
C ASP A 90 2.76 6.05 6.72
N PRO A 91 1.48 6.18 6.39
CA PRO A 91 1.11 6.96 5.20
C PRO A 91 1.62 8.39 5.32
N LEU A 92 2.16 8.91 4.22
CA LEU A 92 2.70 10.27 4.16
C LEU A 92 1.68 11.16 3.48
N VAL A 93 1.19 12.14 4.21
CA VAL A 93 0.22 13.10 3.67
C VAL A 93 0.99 14.27 3.07
N TRP A 94 0.81 14.49 1.78
CA TRP A 94 1.41 15.60 1.08
C TRP A 94 0.36 16.68 0.94
N PRO A 95 0.46 17.79 1.70
CA PRO A 95 -0.49 18.87 1.58
C PRO A 95 -0.29 19.60 0.26
N GLY A 96 -1.36 20.13 -0.27
CA GLY A 96 -1.33 20.90 -1.49
C GLY A 96 -2.69 21.49 -1.75
N ALA A 97 -2.78 22.31 -2.79
CA ALA A 97 -4.05 22.88 -3.21
C ALA A 97 -4.71 21.95 -4.22
N GLY A 98 -5.95 21.58 -3.95
CA GLY A 98 -6.73 20.79 -4.90
C GLY A 98 -6.08 19.46 -5.25
N ARG A 99 -5.77 19.28 -6.54
CA ARG A 99 -5.25 18.00 -7.05
C ARG A 99 -3.80 17.71 -6.65
N LEU A 100 -3.12 18.68 -6.08
CA LEU A 100 -1.74 18.46 -5.63
C LEU A 100 -1.67 17.74 -4.29
N ALA A 101 -2.75 17.76 -3.53
CA ALA A 101 -2.79 17.04 -2.26
C ALA A 101 -2.96 15.55 -2.52
N HIS A 102 -2.16 14.73 -1.86
CA HIS A 102 -2.25 13.28 -2.00
C HIS A 102 -1.62 12.60 -0.79
N VAL A 103 -1.86 11.31 -0.71
CA VAL A 103 -1.27 10.44 0.31
C VAL A 103 -0.33 9.48 -0.38
N GLN A 104 0.88 9.38 0.12
CA GLN A 104 1.87 8.45 -0.41
C GLN A 104 1.98 7.24 0.50
N LEU A 105 1.87 6.06 -0.08
CA LEU A 105 2.03 4.80 0.61
C LEU A 105 3.26 4.10 0.06
N ASN A 106 4.16 3.73 0.95
CA ASN A 106 5.32 2.93 0.58
C ASN A 106 5.04 1.51 1.00
N LEU A 107 4.97 0.62 0.02
CA LEU A 107 4.53 -0.74 0.23
C LEU A 107 5.64 -1.72 -0.05
N GLN A 108 5.66 -2.78 0.73
CA GLN A 108 6.57 -3.90 0.54
C GLN A 108 5.74 -5.17 0.45
N ARG A 109 6.10 -6.08 -0.48
CA ARG A 109 5.37 -7.31 -0.64
C ARG A 109 5.35 -8.10 0.66
N TRP A 110 4.17 -8.53 1.05
CA TRP A 110 4.02 -9.36 2.23
C TRP A 110 4.34 -10.81 1.87
N ARG A 111 5.21 -11.40 2.68
CA ARG A 111 5.61 -12.80 2.51
C ARG A 111 5.36 -13.49 3.84
N GLY A 112 4.13 -13.79 4.06
CA GLY A 112 3.66 -14.34 5.32
C GLY A 112 4.08 -15.78 5.61
#